data_8770e35727e5b12177557188000e8609
#
_entry.id   8770e35727e5b12177557188000e8609
#
_cell.length_a   1.000
_cell.length_b   1.000
_cell.length_c   1.000
_cell.angle_alpha   90.00
_cell.angle_beta   90.00
_cell.angle_gamma   90.00
#
_symmetry.space_group_name_H-M   'P 1'
#
loop_
_entity.id
_entity.type
_entity.pdbx_description
1 polymer ?
#
loop_
_entity_poly.entity_id
_entity_poly.type
_entity_poly.pdbx_seq_one_letter_code
_entity_poly.pdbx_strand_id
1 'polypeptide(L)'
;LLSRTGYTGEDGFELYFKAEDAPRLWDCLLETGQPEGLAAAGLGARDTLRFEAALPLYGQELGPDITPLEAGLDRFVKLDKPDFIGRAALLTQHEKGVSRIRTGLEMIGRGIPRSHYAIHREGRLVGQVTSGTYAPTLQKNLALALLDTSLAVPGQTVDVIIRDKPVQAGVVA
;
A
#
# COMPACT_ATOMS: atom_id res chain seq x y z
N LEU A 1 -15.25 -10.48 19.62
CA LEU A 1 -15.29 -11.08 18.29
C LEU A 1 -13.88 -11.48 17.87
N LEU A 2 -13.72 -12.66 17.31
CA LEU A 2 -12.49 -13.13 16.68
C LEU A 2 -12.72 -13.25 15.17
N SER A 3 -11.85 -12.65 14.36
CA SER A 3 -11.88 -12.73 12.91
C SER A 3 -10.57 -13.35 12.39
N ARG A 4 -10.66 -14.27 11.42
CA ARG A 4 -9.49 -14.76 10.71
C ARG A 4 -9.19 -13.81 9.55
N THR A 5 -8.71 -12.65 9.90
CA THR A 5 -8.31 -11.56 9.03
C THR A 5 -7.00 -10.96 9.52
N GLY A 6 -6.36 -10.14 8.73
CA GLY A 6 -5.10 -9.50 9.11
C GLY A 6 -4.65 -8.47 8.08
N TYR A 7 -3.51 -7.84 8.36
CA TYR A 7 -2.94 -6.79 7.54
C TYR A 7 -1.43 -7.02 7.33
N THR A 8 -1.05 -8.28 7.07
CA THR A 8 0.36 -8.69 6.95
C THR A 8 0.65 -9.48 5.68
N GLY A 9 -0.39 -9.89 4.94
CA GLY A 9 -0.25 -10.83 3.82
C GLY A 9 -0.11 -12.29 4.25
N GLU A 10 -0.10 -12.57 5.55
CA GLU A 10 0.02 -13.88 6.15
C GLU A 10 -1.24 -14.26 6.92
N ASP A 11 -1.37 -15.55 7.28
CA ASP A 11 -2.45 -16.02 8.16
C ASP A 11 -2.38 -15.30 9.50
N GLY A 12 -3.52 -14.81 9.97
CA GLY A 12 -3.61 -14.05 11.22
C GLY A 12 -5.02 -13.93 11.75
N PHE A 13 -5.10 -13.34 12.92
CA PHE A 13 -6.38 -13.10 13.62
C PHE A 13 -6.46 -11.66 14.11
N GLU A 14 -7.67 -11.12 14.09
CA GLU A 14 -8.00 -9.84 14.69
C GLU A 14 -9.02 -10.07 15.83
N LEU A 15 -8.71 -9.50 16.98
CA LEU A 15 -9.57 -9.59 18.16
C LEU A 15 -10.24 -8.24 18.39
N TYR A 16 -11.56 -8.25 18.48
CA TYR A 16 -12.39 -7.08 18.78
C TYR A 16 -13.03 -7.28 20.16
N PHE A 17 -12.72 -6.41 21.08
CA PHE A 17 -13.12 -6.52 22.48
C PHE A 17 -13.33 -5.14 23.11
N LYS A 18 -13.86 -5.11 24.34
CA LYS A 18 -14.03 -3.85 25.06
C LYS A 18 -12.66 -3.31 25.51
N ALA A 19 -12.51 -1.99 25.53
CA ALA A 19 -11.25 -1.35 25.90
C ALA A 19 -10.76 -1.75 27.31
N GLU A 20 -11.68 -1.96 28.24
CA GLU A 20 -11.39 -2.41 29.63
C GLU A 20 -10.72 -3.78 29.71
N ASP A 21 -10.95 -4.64 28.71
CA ASP A 21 -10.35 -5.99 28.65
C ASP A 21 -8.94 -6.00 28.04
N ALA A 22 -8.49 -4.88 27.44
CA ALA A 22 -7.24 -4.84 26.66
C ALA A 22 -6.00 -5.27 27.45
N PRO A 23 -5.73 -4.77 28.68
CA PRO A 23 -4.54 -5.18 29.42
C PRO A 23 -4.54 -6.68 29.71
N ARG A 24 -5.66 -7.21 30.21
CA ARG A 24 -5.79 -8.63 30.56
C ARG A 24 -5.61 -9.54 29.33
N LEU A 25 -6.19 -9.17 28.19
CA LEU A 25 -6.05 -9.96 26.96
C LEU A 25 -4.64 -9.90 26.40
N TRP A 26 -4.00 -8.75 26.48
CA TRP A 26 -2.61 -8.58 26.08
C TRP A 26 -1.67 -9.49 26.88
N ASP A 27 -1.76 -9.45 28.21
CA ASP A 27 -0.95 -10.28 29.10
C ASP A 27 -1.20 -11.77 28.86
N CYS A 28 -2.47 -12.18 28.79
CA CYS A 28 -2.87 -13.56 28.50
C CYS A 28 -2.31 -14.07 27.15
N LEU A 29 -2.35 -13.24 26.10
CA LEU A 29 -1.80 -13.62 24.79
C LEU A 29 -0.29 -13.79 24.84
N LEU A 30 0.42 -12.89 25.51
CA LEU A 30 1.87 -12.98 25.65
C LEU A 30 2.28 -14.21 26.48
N GLU A 31 1.65 -14.42 27.64
CA GLU A 31 1.93 -15.57 28.49
C GLU A 31 1.67 -16.91 27.77
N THR A 32 0.53 -17.01 27.08
CA THR A 32 0.14 -18.25 26.37
C THR A 32 0.99 -18.48 25.12
N GLY A 33 1.33 -17.42 24.42
CA GLY A 33 2.03 -17.50 23.14
C GLY A 33 3.56 -17.53 23.24
N GLN A 34 4.14 -17.13 24.39
CA GLN A 34 5.59 -17.11 24.58
C GLN A 34 6.27 -18.46 24.30
N PRO A 35 5.73 -19.60 24.77
CA PRO A 35 6.31 -20.91 24.46
C PRO A 35 6.31 -21.25 22.96
N GLU A 36 5.37 -20.66 22.20
CA GLU A 36 5.23 -20.81 20.75
C GLU A 36 6.01 -19.75 19.95
N GLY A 37 6.78 -18.90 20.63
CA GLY A 37 7.58 -17.85 19.99
C GLY A 37 6.83 -16.55 19.70
N LEU A 38 5.67 -16.33 20.30
CA LEU A 38 4.94 -15.06 20.16
C LEU A 38 5.77 -13.91 20.72
N ALA A 39 5.90 -12.85 19.96
CA ALA A 39 6.57 -11.62 20.35
C ALA A 39 5.70 -10.40 20.04
N ALA A 40 5.78 -9.38 20.89
CA ALA A 40 5.13 -8.11 20.64
C ALA A 40 5.77 -7.41 19.43
N ALA A 41 4.93 -6.90 18.53
CA ALA A 41 5.34 -6.14 17.35
C ALA A 41 4.71 -4.76 17.34
N GLY A 42 5.48 -3.75 16.91
CA GLY A 42 5.03 -2.37 16.88
C GLY A 42 4.51 -1.92 15.50
N LEU A 43 4.16 -0.63 15.42
CA LEU A 43 3.64 -0.02 14.19
C LEU A 43 4.62 -0.08 13.01
N GLY A 44 5.93 -0.04 13.27
CA GLY A 44 6.94 -0.18 12.22
C GLY A 44 6.88 -1.55 11.53
N ALA A 45 6.73 -2.64 12.32
CA ALA A 45 6.54 -3.98 11.78
C ALA A 45 5.21 -4.08 11.01
N ARG A 46 4.11 -3.54 11.55
CA ARG A 46 2.82 -3.48 10.86
C ARG A 46 2.95 -2.80 9.50
N ASP A 47 3.64 -1.66 9.43
CA ASP A 47 3.78 -0.92 8.17
C ASP A 47 4.65 -1.65 7.14
N THR A 48 5.77 -2.22 7.55
CA THR A 48 6.62 -2.98 6.63
C THR A 48 5.96 -4.27 6.13
N LEU A 49 5.26 -5.00 7.00
CA LEU A 49 4.55 -6.23 6.62
C LEU A 49 3.42 -5.95 5.62
N ARG A 50 2.53 -4.99 5.92
CA ARG A 50 1.45 -4.65 4.97
C ARG A 50 2.01 -4.15 3.63
N PHE A 51 3.12 -3.39 3.70
CA PHE A 51 3.75 -2.80 2.53
C PHE A 51 4.36 -3.88 1.62
N GLU A 52 5.08 -4.85 2.16
CA GLU A 52 5.64 -5.97 1.40
C GLU A 52 4.55 -6.84 0.76
N ALA A 53 3.38 -6.94 1.40
CA ALA A 53 2.20 -7.59 0.86
C ALA A 53 1.39 -6.69 -0.11
N ALA A 54 1.88 -5.49 -0.43
CA ALA A 54 1.22 -4.50 -1.27
C ALA A 54 -0.21 -4.12 -0.80
N LEU A 55 -0.50 -4.26 0.50
CA LEU A 55 -1.80 -3.89 1.07
C LEU A 55 -1.89 -2.36 1.18
N PRO A 56 -2.97 -1.75 0.65
CA PRO A 56 -3.12 -0.29 0.66
C PRO A 56 -3.39 0.24 2.07
N LEU A 57 -2.84 1.43 2.36
CA LEU A 57 -3.08 2.17 3.58
C LEU A 57 -3.99 3.36 3.29
N TYR A 58 -5.05 3.53 4.11
CA TYR A 58 -5.89 4.73 4.03
C TYR A 58 -5.09 5.98 4.40
N GLY A 59 -5.26 7.03 3.61
CA GLY A 59 -4.46 8.25 3.69
C GLY A 59 -3.22 8.25 2.80
N GLN A 60 -2.88 7.10 2.20
CA GLN A 60 -1.75 6.94 1.28
C GLN A 60 -2.22 6.42 -0.08
N GLU A 61 -2.58 5.13 -0.17
CA GLU A 61 -3.09 4.49 -1.38
C GLU A 61 -4.61 4.62 -1.54
N LEU A 62 -5.33 4.96 -0.47
CA LEU A 62 -6.77 5.15 -0.43
C LEU A 62 -7.09 6.50 0.21
N GLY A 63 -8.08 7.19 -0.32
CA GLY A 63 -8.51 8.49 0.20
C GLY A 63 -9.64 9.08 -0.63
N PRO A 64 -10.13 10.28 -0.26
CA PRO A 64 -11.20 10.95 -0.98
C PRO A 64 -10.88 11.23 -2.46
N ASP A 65 -9.60 11.43 -2.77
CA ASP A 65 -9.10 11.81 -4.10
C ASP A 65 -8.50 10.63 -4.88
N ILE A 66 -8.63 9.41 -4.36
CA ILE A 66 -8.11 8.19 -4.99
C ILE A 66 -9.26 7.19 -5.09
N THR A 67 -9.66 6.88 -6.33
CA THR A 67 -10.72 5.91 -6.56
C THR A 67 -10.23 4.48 -6.34
N PRO A 68 -11.12 3.53 -6.05
CA PRO A 68 -10.72 2.12 -5.96
C PRO A 68 -10.13 1.57 -7.27
N LEU A 69 -10.50 2.13 -8.42
CA LEU A 69 -9.92 1.74 -9.71
C LEU A 69 -8.47 2.24 -9.85
N GLU A 70 -8.19 3.47 -9.45
CA GLU A 70 -6.81 3.98 -9.38
C GLU A 70 -5.96 3.22 -8.37
N ALA A 71 -6.56 2.75 -7.28
CA ALA A 71 -5.90 1.95 -6.24
C ALA A 71 -5.66 0.47 -6.65
N GLY A 72 -6.12 0.03 -7.83
CA GLY A 72 -6.04 -1.37 -8.27
C GLY A 72 -6.90 -2.32 -7.45
N LEU A 73 -8.05 -1.83 -7.00
CA LEU A 73 -9.04 -2.57 -6.19
C LEU A 73 -10.34 -2.84 -6.95
N ASP A 74 -10.29 -2.82 -8.27
CA ASP A 74 -11.41 -3.04 -9.19
C ASP A 74 -12.18 -4.33 -8.89
N ARG A 75 -11.49 -5.41 -8.52
CA ARG A 75 -12.09 -6.71 -8.16
C ARG A 75 -13.11 -6.61 -7.00
N PHE A 76 -12.99 -5.58 -6.15
CA PHE A 76 -13.91 -5.33 -5.04
C PHE A 76 -15.08 -4.43 -5.42
N VAL A 77 -15.04 -3.81 -6.61
CA VAL A 77 -16.10 -2.91 -7.11
C VAL A 77 -17.05 -3.72 -7.97
N LYS A 78 -18.30 -3.87 -7.51
CA LYS A 78 -19.34 -4.63 -8.21
C LYS A 78 -20.19 -3.69 -9.04
N LEU A 79 -19.71 -3.31 -10.24
CA LEU A 79 -20.41 -2.40 -11.15
C LEU A 79 -21.70 -2.97 -11.74
N ASP A 80 -21.90 -4.29 -11.66
CA ASP A 80 -23.10 -5.02 -12.05
C ASP A 80 -24.29 -4.84 -11.06
N LYS A 81 -24.03 -4.34 -9.84
CA LYS A 81 -25.10 -4.01 -8.88
C LYS A 81 -26.00 -2.90 -9.45
N PRO A 82 -27.33 -2.95 -9.17
CA PRO A 82 -28.27 -1.96 -9.70
C PRO A 82 -27.91 -0.52 -9.37
N ASP A 83 -27.55 -0.27 -8.12
CA ASP A 83 -27.16 1.06 -7.64
C ASP A 83 -26.30 1.00 -6.36
N PHE A 84 -25.41 2.00 -6.21
CA PHE A 84 -24.68 2.35 -4.99
C PHE A 84 -24.07 3.75 -5.15
N ILE A 85 -23.74 4.41 -4.05
CA ILE A 85 -23.14 5.75 -4.06
C ILE A 85 -21.81 5.71 -4.84
N GLY A 86 -21.69 6.57 -5.88
CA GLY A 86 -20.51 6.66 -6.74
C GLY A 86 -20.49 5.72 -7.95
N ARG A 87 -21.49 4.82 -8.11
CA ARG A 87 -21.54 3.85 -9.22
C ARG A 87 -21.37 4.50 -10.60
N ALA A 88 -22.11 5.58 -10.87
CA ALA A 88 -22.06 6.25 -12.18
C ALA A 88 -20.67 6.82 -12.50
N ALA A 89 -20.00 7.40 -11.51
CA ALA A 89 -18.64 7.93 -11.65
C ALA A 89 -17.62 6.80 -11.90
N LEU A 90 -17.71 5.71 -11.12
CA LEU A 90 -16.82 4.55 -11.29
C LEU A 90 -17.05 3.82 -12.59
N LEU A 91 -18.28 3.71 -13.05
CA LEU A 91 -18.62 3.12 -14.36
C LEU A 91 -17.98 3.94 -15.49
N THR A 92 -18.16 5.27 -15.45
CA THR A 92 -17.55 6.17 -16.42
C THR A 92 -16.03 6.06 -16.43
N GLN A 93 -15.40 5.96 -15.24
CA GLN A 93 -13.96 5.81 -15.12
C GLN A 93 -13.49 4.43 -15.63
N HIS A 94 -14.26 3.38 -15.37
CA HIS A 94 -13.97 2.04 -15.88
C HIS A 94 -14.00 2.00 -17.42
N GLU A 95 -14.99 2.62 -18.04
CA GLU A 95 -15.15 2.69 -19.49
C GLU A 95 -14.05 3.52 -20.18
N LYS A 96 -13.66 4.63 -19.58
CA LYS A 96 -12.62 5.54 -20.14
C LYS A 96 -11.18 5.12 -19.77
N GLY A 97 -11.02 4.27 -18.80
CA GLY A 97 -9.76 3.99 -18.15
C GLY A 97 -9.36 5.05 -17.12
N VAL A 98 -8.39 4.71 -16.27
CA VAL A 98 -7.81 5.61 -15.28
C VAL A 98 -6.60 6.35 -15.86
N SER A 99 -6.42 7.61 -15.51
CA SER A 99 -5.25 8.40 -15.92
C SER A 99 -3.99 8.04 -15.14
N ARG A 100 -4.15 7.60 -13.90
CA ARG A 100 -3.09 7.17 -13.00
C ARG A 100 -3.50 5.89 -12.29
N ILE A 101 -2.53 5.08 -11.92
CA ILE A 101 -2.78 3.80 -11.24
C ILE A 101 -1.70 3.53 -10.20
N ARG A 102 -2.09 2.86 -9.14
CA ARG A 102 -1.14 2.36 -8.13
C ARG A 102 -0.24 1.30 -8.74
N THR A 103 1.07 1.48 -8.57
CA THR A 103 2.09 0.55 -9.07
C THR A 103 3.24 0.41 -8.07
N GLY A 104 4.01 -0.66 -8.18
CA GLY A 104 5.23 -0.89 -7.43
C GLY A 104 6.44 -0.25 -8.09
N LEU A 105 7.37 0.27 -7.28
CA LEU A 105 8.66 0.77 -7.73
C LEU A 105 9.79 0.11 -6.92
N GLU A 106 10.84 -0.32 -7.59
CA GLU A 106 12.09 -0.75 -6.98
C GLU A 106 13.17 0.30 -7.26
N MET A 107 13.82 0.81 -6.22
CA MET A 107 14.89 1.79 -6.38
C MET A 107 16.13 1.14 -7.00
N ILE A 108 16.61 1.71 -8.10
CA ILE A 108 17.87 1.33 -8.75
C ILE A 108 19.02 2.12 -8.13
N GLY A 109 18.81 3.43 -7.93
CA GLY A 109 19.78 4.29 -7.28
C GLY A 109 19.70 4.21 -5.75
N ARG A 110 20.75 4.74 -5.09
CA ARG A 110 20.79 4.79 -3.63
C ARG A 110 19.79 5.81 -3.08
N GLY A 111 18.84 5.35 -2.29
CA GLY A 111 17.85 6.20 -1.61
C GLY A 111 16.69 5.38 -1.11
N ILE A 112 16.08 5.83 -0.03
CA ILE A 112 14.84 5.23 0.49
C ILE A 112 13.71 6.16 0.09
N PRO A 113 12.76 5.69 -0.72
CA PRO A 113 11.59 6.48 -1.11
C PRO A 113 10.70 6.70 0.11
N ARG A 114 10.04 7.87 0.16
CA ARG A 114 9.09 8.21 1.23
C ARG A 114 7.81 8.75 0.63
N SER A 115 6.71 8.63 1.37
CA SER A 115 5.42 9.17 0.99
C SER A 115 5.56 10.64 0.56
N HIS A 116 4.80 11.01 -0.47
CA HIS A 116 4.74 12.34 -1.07
C HIS A 116 5.98 12.76 -1.89
N TYR A 117 6.98 11.91 -2.08
CA TYR A 117 8.06 12.21 -3.02
C TYR A 117 7.51 12.23 -4.46
N ALA A 118 7.82 13.30 -5.19
CA ALA A 118 7.44 13.44 -6.58
C ALA A 118 8.15 12.41 -7.45
N ILE A 119 7.48 11.96 -8.50
CA ILE A 119 8.05 11.07 -9.50
C ILE A 119 8.06 11.80 -10.83
N HIS A 120 9.23 11.85 -11.45
CA HIS A 120 9.43 12.49 -12.72
C HIS A 120 9.85 11.49 -13.80
N ARG A 121 9.55 11.83 -15.05
CA ARG A 121 10.10 11.22 -16.25
C ARG A 121 10.52 12.32 -17.18
N GLU A 122 11.79 12.35 -17.55
CA GLU A 122 12.36 13.40 -18.44
C GLU A 122 12.06 14.83 -17.95
N GLY A 123 12.15 15.04 -16.63
CA GLY A 123 11.88 16.33 -15.96
C GLY A 123 10.40 16.68 -15.77
N ARG A 124 9.46 15.89 -16.30
CA ARG A 124 8.01 16.09 -16.13
C ARG A 124 7.51 15.31 -14.93
N LEU A 125 6.65 15.93 -14.12
CA LEU A 125 5.92 15.26 -13.03
C LEU A 125 4.95 14.23 -13.64
N VAL A 126 5.08 12.97 -13.23
CA VAL A 126 4.29 11.84 -13.74
C VAL A 126 3.64 11.02 -12.64
N GLY A 127 3.86 11.36 -11.39
CA GLY A 127 3.26 10.64 -10.25
C GLY A 127 3.84 11.04 -8.91
N GLN A 128 3.43 10.30 -7.90
CA GLN A 128 3.85 10.53 -6.51
C GLN A 128 3.96 9.20 -5.77
N VAL A 129 4.98 9.08 -4.94
CA VAL A 129 5.11 7.97 -3.97
C VAL A 129 3.99 8.07 -2.94
N THR A 130 3.23 7.00 -2.76
CA THR A 130 2.21 6.90 -1.72
C THR A 130 2.78 6.28 -0.44
N SER A 131 3.49 5.17 -0.55
CA SER A 131 4.23 4.54 0.55
C SER A 131 5.61 4.13 0.06
N GLY A 132 6.62 4.24 0.92
CA GLY A 132 7.96 3.83 0.54
C GLY A 132 8.87 3.59 1.74
N THR A 133 9.63 2.50 1.69
CA THR A 133 10.52 2.11 2.76
C THR A 133 11.59 1.12 2.27
N TYR A 134 12.53 0.82 3.15
CA TYR A 134 13.32 -0.40 3.02
C TYR A 134 12.47 -1.60 3.44
N ALA A 135 12.29 -2.56 2.56
CA ALA A 135 11.55 -3.80 2.78
C ALA A 135 12.51 -4.86 3.37
N PRO A 136 12.40 -5.18 4.67
CA PRO A 136 13.40 -6.01 5.35
C PRO A 136 13.45 -7.45 4.86
N THR A 137 12.30 -8.03 4.50
CA THR A 137 12.23 -9.42 3.98
C THR A 137 12.81 -9.49 2.57
N LEU A 138 12.48 -8.52 1.71
CA LEU A 138 12.95 -8.45 0.32
C LEU A 138 14.36 -7.86 0.19
N GLN A 139 14.86 -7.21 1.25
CA GLN A 139 16.15 -6.50 1.30
C GLN A 139 16.31 -5.44 0.20
N LYS A 140 15.24 -4.74 -0.12
CA LYS A 140 15.17 -3.74 -1.18
C LYS A 140 14.53 -2.45 -0.71
N ASN A 141 14.90 -1.34 -1.36
CA ASN A 141 14.19 -0.08 -1.22
C ASN A 141 13.05 -0.07 -2.24
N LEU A 142 11.83 -0.08 -1.75
CA LEU A 142 10.62 -0.18 -2.56
C LEU A 142 9.67 0.97 -2.30
N ALA A 143 8.81 1.27 -3.27
CA ALA A 143 7.68 2.17 -3.09
C ALA A 143 6.40 1.61 -3.74
N LEU A 144 5.27 2.01 -3.18
CA LEU A 144 3.99 2.09 -3.88
C LEU A 144 3.82 3.53 -4.35
N ALA A 145 3.28 3.71 -5.52
CA ALA A 145 3.12 5.02 -6.14
C ALA A 145 1.83 5.11 -6.95
N LEU A 146 1.24 6.29 -7.03
CA LEU A 146 0.28 6.63 -8.07
C LEU A 146 1.06 7.21 -9.24
N LEU A 147 1.06 6.51 -10.37
CA LEU A 147 1.83 6.85 -11.55
C LEU A 147 0.92 6.97 -12.77
N ASP A 148 1.25 7.87 -13.71
CA ASP A 148 0.58 7.94 -15.00
C ASP A 148 0.46 6.54 -15.61
N THR A 149 -0.74 6.13 -16.02
CA THR A 149 -1.01 4.76 -16.49
C THR A 149 -0.11 4.33 -17.64
N SER A 150 0.27 5.26 -18.52
CA SER A 150 1.18 5.00 -19.64
C SER A 150 2.59 4.57 -19.22
N LEU A 151 3.00 4.90 -17.99
CA LEU A 151 4.32 4.58 -17.42
C LEU A 151 4.26 3.45 -16.39
N ALA A 152 3.08 3.08 -15.94
CA ALA A 152 2.84 2.02 -14.94
C ALA A 152 2.98 0.62 -15.55
N VAL A 153 4.00 0.40 -16.36
CA VAL A 153 4.29 -0.86 -17.06
C VAL A 153 5.60 -1.42 -16.52
N PRO A 154 5.63 -2.69 -16.07
CA PRO A 154 6.86 -3.31 -15.58
C PRO A 154 8.03 -3.18 -16.57
N GLY A 155 9.20 -2.82 -16.04
CA GLY A 155 10.41 -2.58 -16.81
C GLY A 155 10.61 -1.11 -17.25
N GLN A 156 9.60 -0.25 -17.13
CA GLN A 156 9.78 1.19 -17.32
C GLN A 156 10.61 1.77 -16.16
N THR A 157 11.31 2.87 -16.43
CA THR A 157 12.10 3.58 -15.42
C THR A 157 11.56 4.98 -15.21
N VAL A 158 11.61 5.45 -13.99
CA VAL A 158 11.22 6.80 -13.56
C VAL A 158 12.22 7.33 -12.53
N ASP A 159 12.16 8.63 -12.25
CA ASP A 159 13.01 9.27 -11.26
C ASP A 159 12.19 9.69 -10.04
N VAL A 160 12.47 9.11 -8.89
CA VAL A 160 11.93 9.55 -7.60
C VAL A 160 12.77 10.71 -7.09
N ILE A 161 12.14 11.82 -6.76
CA ILE A 161 12.85 13.02 -6.31
C ILE A 161 13.10 12.93 -4.80
N ILE A 162 14.35 12.62 -4.44
CA ILE A 162 14.78 12.46 -3.05
C ILE A 162 15.70 13.63 -2.68
N ARG A 163 15.28 14.50 -1.76
CA ARG A 163 16.05 15.70 -1.36
C ARG A 163 16.47 16.52 -2.58
N ASP A 164 15.52 16.81 -3.45
CA ASP A 164 15.68 17.59 -4.70
C ASP A 164 16.61 16.95 -5.74
N LYS A 165 16.94 15.67 -5.59
CA LYS A 165 17.77 14.92 -6.55
C LYS A 165 16.97 13.78 -7.17
N PRO A 166 17.03 13.60 -8.50
CA PRO A 166 16.44 12.45 -9.15
C PRO A 166 17.22 11.18 -8.79
N VAL A 167 16.50 10.17 -8.38
CA VAL A 167 17.02 8.83 -8.07
C VAL A 167 16.21 7.83 -8.88
N GLN A 168 16.88 7.08 -9.75
CA GLN A 168 16.22 6.16 -10.66
C GLN A 168 15.55 5.00 -9.93
N ALA A 169 14.34 4.67 -10.38
CA ALA A 169 13.56 3.52 -9.94
C ALA A 169 12.97 2.79 -11.15
N GLY A 170 12.85 1.47 -11.03
CA GLY A 170 12.17 0.62 -12.01
C GLY A 170 10.74 0.33 -11.58
N VAL A 171 9.82 0.35 -12.52
CA VAL A 171 8.45 -0.12 -12.32
C VAL A 171 8.46 -1.64 -12.22
N VAL A 172 7.84 -2.18 -11.17
CA VAL A 172 7.70 -3.63 -10.91
C VAL A 172 6.23 -4.02 -10.83
N ALA A 173 5.98 -5.33 -10.98
CA ALA A 173 4.63 -5.90 -10.93
C ALA A 173 4.05 -5.88 -9.50
#